data_74998f50c41c665492c01d6b8bd8b38d
#
_entry.id   74998f50c41c665492c01d6b8bd8b38d
#
_cell.length_a   1.000
_cell.length_b   1.000
_cell.length_c   1.000
_cell.angle_alpha   90.00
_cell.angle_beta   90.00
_cell.angle_gamma   90.00
#
_symmetry.space_group_name_H-M   'P 1'
#
loop_
_entity.id
_entity.type
_entity.pdbx_description
1 polymer ?
#
loop_
_entity_poly.entity_id
_entity_poly.type
_entity_poly.pdbx_seq_one_letter_code
_entity_poly.pdbx_strand_id
1 'polypeptide(L)'
;MNNPSLQQTASVSLSLLDLTNLQDDCTENDIKDLIARAHSPYGPTAAICIWPRFVALARQMLGDDHMIKIATVVNFPGGNLPISAVEEETERAIRDGADEIDLVIPYHKLKAGNEWAVSEMVRAIRFQCREPVLLKVILETGELGDAALIRRAAEIAIEEGADFIKTSTGKVAVNATLEAADIMLGVIRNTERRVGFKPAGGISSVADARLYLSLAETVMGEGWVLPSTFRFGASSLMTDILNILDGRQSTAMSGGY
;
A
#
# COMPACT_ATOMS: atom_id res chain seq x y z
N MET A 1 16.89 -9.81 -21.58
CA MET A 1 16.78 -9.03 -20.34
C MET A 1 17.51 -9.77 -19.23
N ASN A 2 18.53 -9.17 -18.61
CA ASN A 2 19.20 -9.81 -17.46
C ASN A 2 18.25 -9.79 -16.27
N ASN A 3 17.90 -10.97 -15.78
CA ASN A 3 17.04 -11.13 -14.61
C ASN A 3 17.79 -10.59 -13.38
N PRO A 4 17.28 -9.59 -12.61
CA PRO A 4 17.99 -9.02 -11.49
C PRO A 4 18.30 -10.08 -10.44
N SER A 5 19.45 -9.98 -9.78
CA SER A 5 19.80 -10.89 -8.68
C SER A 5 18.81 -10.73 -7.52
N LEU A 6 18.67 -11.73 -6.65
CA LEU A 6 17.83 -11.60 -5.46
C LEU A 6 18.26 -10.43 -4.57
N GLN A 7 19.56 -10.14 -4.47
CA GLN A 7 20.08 -8.99 -3.73
C GLN A 7 19.65 -7.66 -4.33
N GLN A 8 19.67 -7.53 -5.67
CA GLN A 8 19.16 -6.33 -6.36
C GLN A 8 17.66 -6.18 -6.12
N THR A 9 16.90 -7.27 -6.25
CA THR A 9 15.46 -7.27 -5.97
C THR A 9 15.17 -6.88 -4.51
N ALA A 10 15.93 -7.41 -3.54
CA ALA A 10 15.78 -7.06 -2.14
C ALA A 10 16.06 -5.57 -1.87
N SER A 11 17.14 -5.02 -2.44
CA SER A 11 17.48 -3.61 -2.30
C SER A 11 16.40 -2.69 -2.88
N VAL A 12 15.88 -3.00 -4.07
CA VAL A 12 14.76 -2.27 -4.67
C VAL A 12 13.50 -2.40 -3.81
N SER A 13 13.16 -3.62 -3.38
CA SER A 13 11.97 -3.86 -2.54
C SER A 13 12.01 -3.11 -1.22
N LEU A 14 13.20 -2.95 -0.61
CA LEU A 14 13.38 -2.17 0.61
C LEU A 14 12.94 -0.71 0.41
N SER A 15 13.42 -0.07 -0.65
CA SER A 15 13.10 1.33 -0.95
C SER A 15 11.64 1.57 -1.35
N LEU A 16 10.92 0.50 -1.70
CA LEU A 16 9.51 0.53 -2.10
C LEU A 16 8.56 0.07 -0.99
N LEU A 17 9.08 -0.31 0.18
CA LEU A 17 8.29 -0.90 1.23
C LEU A 17 7.55 0.15 2.07
N ASP A 18 6.24 0.03 2.19
CA ASP A 18 5.44 0.59 3.27
C ASP A 18 5.42 -0.47 4.39
N LEU A 19 6.37 -0.38 5.33
CA LEU A 19 6.49 -1.34 6.42
C LEU A 19 5.29 -1.22 7.36
N THR A 20 4.47 -2.28 7.39
CA THR A 20 3.10 -2.22 7.92
C THR A 20 2.99 -2.93 9.27
N ASN A 21 2.37 -2.26 10.26
CA ASN A 21 1.82 -2.89 11.44
C ASN A 21 0.39 -2.38 11.71
N LEU A 22 -0.59 -3.23 11.38
CA LEU A 22 -2.02 -3.00 11.60
C LEU A 22 -2.63 -4.13 12.44
N GLN A 23 -1.84 -4.73 13.35
CA GLN A 23 -2.35 -5.69 14.33
C GLN A 23 -3.25 -4.96 15.33
N ASP A 24 -4.35 -5.61 15.73
CA ASP A 24 -5.36 -4.98 16.59
C ASP A 24 -4.81 -4.71 18.00
N ASP A 25 -3.90 -5.56 18.47
CA ASP A 25 -3.18 -5.49 19.74
C ASP A 25 -1.86 -4.67 19.67
N CYS A 26 -1.59 -3.99 18.54
CA CYS A 26 -0.40 -3.16 18.35
C CYS A 26 -0.29 -2.08 19.43
N THR A 27 0.88 -1.96 20.02
CA THR A 27 1.25 -1.03 21.10
C THR A 27 2.18 0.08 20.62
N GLU A 28 2.39 1.10 21.44
CA GLU A 28 3.40 2.15 21.19
C GLU A 28 4.83 1.59 21.05
N ASN A 29 5.16 0.54 21.79
CA ASN A 29 6.48 -0.09 21.69
C ASN A 29 6.66 -0.80 20.35
N ASP A 30 5.61 -1.45 19.83
CA ASP A 30 5.65 -2.04 18.49
C ASP A 30 5.87 -0.98 17.41
N ILE A 31 5.34 0.24 17.59
CA ILE A 31 5.59 1.36 16.67
C ILE A 31 7.03 1.86 16.76
N LYS A 32 7.62 1.95 17.97
CA LYS A 32 9.03 2.30 18.14
C LYS A 32 9.94 1.29 17.45
N ASP A 33 9.65 0.01 17.62
CA ASP A 33 10.40 -1.07 16.97
C ASP A 33 10.20 -1.06 15.44
N LEU A 34 8.98 -0.77 14.96
CA LEU A 34 8.69 -0.63 13.53
C LEU A 34 9.52 0.51 12.91
N ILE A 35 9.56 1.67 13.55
CA ILE A 35 10.34 2.83 13.11
C ILE A 35 11.83 2.50 13.09
N ALA A 36 12.35 1.85 14.13
CA ALA A 36 13.75 1.42 14.19
C ALA A 36 14.10 0.47 13.03
N ARG A 37 13.21 -0.50 12.73
CA ARG A 37 13.38 -1.43 11.60
C ARG A 37 13.28 -0.72 10.25
N ALA A 38 12.45 0.31 10.13
CA ALA A 38 12.31 1.08 8.90
C ALA A 38 13.58 1.85 8.51
N HIS A 39 14.49 2.12 9.45
CA HIS A 39 15.80 2.74 9.26
C HIS A 39 16.93 1.75 8.94
N SER A 40 16.66 0.65 8.33
CA SER A 40 17.60 -0.44 8.14
C SER A 40 19.03 -0.01 7.76
N PRO A 41 20.06 -0.85 8.04
CA PRO A 41 21.45 -0.52 7.68
C PRO A 41 21.69 -0.46 6.16
N TYR A 42 20.73 -0.93 5.36
CA TYR A 42 20.75 -0.90 3.89
C TYR A 42 19.98 0.26 3.28
N GLY A 43 19.47 1.17 4.10
CA GLY A 43 18.66 2.31 3.71
C GLY A 43 17.25 2.27 4.32
N PRO A 44 16.51 3.37 4.23
CA PRO A 44 15.18 3.46 4.78
C PRO A 44 14.12 2.79 3.89
N THR A 45 13.02 2.37 4.50
CA THR A 45 11.79 2.04 3.77
C THR A 45 11.14 3.32 3.20
N ALA A 46 10.22 3.18 2.23
CA ALA A 46 9.48 4.32 1.68
C ALA A 46 8.56 4.95 2.74
N ALA A 47 7.87 4.09 3.49
CA ALA A 47 6.94 4.51 4.53
C ALA A 47 6.85 3.48 5.66
N ILE A 48 6.26 3.90 6.77
CA ILE A 48 5.58 3.03 7.71
C ILE A 48 4.07 3.16 7.51
N CYS A 49 3.32 2.06 7.69
CA CYS A 49 1.85 2.07 7.60
C CYS A 49 1.28 1.55 8.93
N ILE A 50 0.57 2.43 9.65
CA ILE A 50 0.18 2.23 11.05
C ILE A 50 -1.27 2.67 11.30
N TRP A 51 -1.84 2.26 12.44
CA TRP A 51 -3.14 2.73 12.87
C TRP A 51 -3.17 4.24 13.11
N PRO A 52 -4.30 4.95 12.85
CA PRO A 52 -4.41 6.39 13.05
C PRO A 52 -4.01 6.87 14.45
N ARG A 53 -4.32 6.08 15.48
CA ARG A 53 -3.99 6.39 16.88
C ARG A 53 -2.50 6.54 17.19
N PHE A 54 -1.62 6.07 16.29
CA PHE A 54 -0.16 6.13 16.46
C PHE A 54 0.53 7.16 15.56
N VAL A 55 -0.21 7.87 14.70
CA VAL A 55 0.36 8.83 13.75
C VAL A 55 1.11 9.95 14.48
N ALA A 56 0.50 10.55 15.51
CA ALA A 56 1.14 11.61 16.29
C ALA A 56 2.45 11.15 16.98
N LEU A 57 2.46 9.93 17.52
CA LEU A 57 3.67 9.33 18.10
C LEU A 57 4.76 9.14 17.04
N ALA A 58 4.39 8.58 15.89
CA ALA A 58 5.33 8.34 14.80
C ALA A 58 5.90 9.67 14.26
N ARG A 59 5.07 10.71 14.12
CA ARG A 59 5.52 12.04 13.70
C ARG A 59 6.48 12.65 14.72
N GLN A 60 6.19 12.55 16.01
CA GLN A 60 7.09 13.02 17.06
C GLN A 60 8.47 12.33 16.99
N MET A 61 8.51 11.05 16.66
CA MET A 61 9.75 10.28 16.59
C MET A 61 10.55 10.53 15.32
N LEU A 62 9.87 10.68 14.18
CA LEU A 62 10.51 10.86 12.87
C LEU A 62 10.86 12.33 12.60
N GLY A 63 10.10 13.29 13.17
CA GLY A 63 10.21 14.71 12.82
C GLY A 63 9.48 15.05 11.51
N ASP A 64 9.48 16.34 11.14
CA ASP A 64 8.66 16.84 10.04
C ASP A 64 9.22 16.52 8.64
N ASP A 65 10.53 16.56 8.46
CA ASP A 65 11.21 16.42 7.17
C ASP A 65 11.87 15.05 6.97
N HIS A 66 11.32 14.00 7.58
CA HIS A 66 11.93 12.68 7.49
C HIS A 66 11.65 11.99 6.13
N MET A 67 12.64 11.19 5.67
CA MET A 67 12.53 10.46 4.39
C MET A 67 11.45 9.37 4.44
N ILE A 68 11.30 8.68 5.60
CA ILE A 68 10.26 7.67 5.79
C ILE A 68 8.92 8.38 5.97
N LYS A 69 7.96 8.11 5.08
CA LYS A 69 6.62 8.69 5.16
C LYS A 69 5.74 7.95 6.18
N ILE A 70 4.80 8.67 6.77
CA ILE A 70 3.79 8.09 7.67
C ILE A 70 2.51 7.89 6.88
N ALA A 71 2.22 6.63 6.55
CA ALA A 71 0.95 6.21 5.99
C ALA A 71 0.01 5.71 7.09
N THR A 72 -1.27 6.00 6.97
CA THR A 72 -2.30 5.45 7.85
C THR A 72 -3.56 5.07 7.09
N VAL A 73 -4.46 4.34 7.74
CA VAL A 73 -5.66 3.78 7.11
C VAL A 73 -6.91 4.47 7.61
N VAL A 74 -7.90 4.63 6.74
CA VAL A 74 -9.24 5.16 7.06
C VAL A 74 -10.32 4.29 6.42
N ASN A 75 -11.54 4.30 7.01
CA ASN A 75 -12.63 3.39 6.63
C ASN A 75 -12.22 1.90 6.73
N PHE A 76 -11.25 1.60 7.57
CA PHE A 76 -10.52 0.34 7.59
C PHE A 76 -10.99 -0.58 8.75
N PRO A 77 -11.07 -1.92 8.56
CA PRO A 77 -10.83 -2.62 7.29
C PRO A 77 -12.09 -2.79 6.42
N GLY A 78 -13.27 -2.53 6.96
CA GLY A 78 -14.54 -2.95 6.38
C GLY A 78 -15.07 -2.12 5.21
N GLY A 79 -14.62 -0.89 5.03
CA GLY A 79 -15.12 -0.04 3.95
C GLY A 79 -16.59 0.37 4.11
N ASN A 80 -17.14 0.38 5.33
CA ASN A 80 -18.58 0.51 5.56
C ASN A 80 -19.00 1.69 6.45
N LEU A 81 -18.06 2.56 6.82
CA LEU A 81 -18.38 3.75 7.60
C LEU A 81 -19.10 4.81 6.73
N PRO A 82 -19.93 5.66 7.33
CA PRO A 82 -20.50 6.82 6.63
C PRO A 82 -19.39 7.80 6.27
N ILE A 83 -19.58 8.53 5.16
CA ILE A 83 -18.56 9.46 4.61
C ILE A 83 -18.11 10.47 5.68
N SER A 84 -19.03 11.05 6.43
CA SER A 84 -18.69 12.04 7.48
C SER A 84 -17.76 11.51 8.55
N ALA A 85 -17.90 10.22 8.93
CA ALA A 85 -16.99 9.59 9.89
C ALA A 85 -15.60 9.38 9.28
N VAL A 86 -15.51 9.01 7.99
CA VAL A 86 -14.25 8.83 7.27
C VAL A 86 -13.55 10.17 7.04
N GLU A 87 -14.31 11.25 6.78
CA GLU A 87 -13.79 12.62 6.72
C GLU A 87 -13.16 13.03 8.05
N GLU A 88 -13.83 12.78 9.19
CA GLU A 88 -13.30 13.05 10.52
C GLU A 88 -12.05 12.24 10.85
N GLU A 89 -12.01 10.95 10.49
CA GLU A 89 -10.82 10.10 10.62
C GLU A 89 -9.66 10.67 9.81
N THR A 90 -9.91 11.05 8.56
CA THR A 90 -8.91 11.58 7.64
C THR A 90 -8.36 12.92 8.12
N GLU A 91 -9.23 13.85 8.49
CA GLU A 91 -8.83 15.16 9.01
C GLU A 91 -7.97 15.03 10.25
N ARG A 92 -8.34 14.13 11.17
CA ARG A 92 -7.56 13.86 12.38
C ARG A 92 -6.19 13.27 12.03
N ALA A 93 -6.13 12.27 11.15
CA ALA A 93 -4.88 11.64 10.76
C ALA A 93 -3.90 12.63 10.10
N ILE A 94 -4.41 13.52 9.24
CA ILE A 94 -3.60 14.57 8.61
C ILE A 94 -3.10 15.59 9.66
N ARG A 95 -3.95 16.03 10.57
CA ARG A 95 -3.57 16.95 11.66
C ARG A 95 -2.54 16.33 12.60
N ASP A 96 -2.62 15.02 12.83
CA ASP A 96 -1.66 14.27 13.65
C ASP A 96 -0.33 14.01 12.92
N GLY A 97 -0.25 14.36 11.62
CA GLY A 97 0.98 14.35 10.83
C GLY A 97 1.11 13.20 9.84
N ALA A 98 0.02 12.59 9.38
CA ALA A 98 0.08 11.62 8.28
C ALA A 98 0.50 12.29 6.97
N ASP A 99 1.45 11.67 6.25
CA ASP A 99 1.85 12.07 4.89
C ASP A 99 0.98 11.41 3.82
N GLU A 100 0.41 10.23 4.14
CA GLU A 100 -0.29 9.37 3.18
C GLU A 100 -1.51 8.71 3.84
N ILE A 101 -2.65 8.73 3.16
CA ILE A 101 -3.91 8.15 3.61
C ILE A 101 -4.27 6.96 2.71
N ASP A 102 -4.38 5.76 3.29
CA ASP A 102 -4.85 4.54 2.62
C ASP A 102 -6.35 4.34 2.92
N LEU A 103 -7.22 4.75 2.00
CA LEU A 103 -8.69 4.69 2.11
C LEU A 103 -9.24 3.36 1.61
N VAL A 104 -10.06 2.66 2.38
CA VAL A 104 -10.84 1.51 1.88
C VAL A 104 -12.12 2.01 1.23
N ILE A 105 -12.37 1.60 -0.04
CA ILE A 105 -13.63 1.93 -0.70
C ILE A 105 -14.81 1.15 -0.10
N PRO A 106 -16.06 1.60 -0.27
CA PRO A 106 -17.25 0.83 0.10
C PRO A 106 -17.52 -0.31 -0.90
N TYR A 107 -16.59 -1.29 -0.96
CA TYR A 107 -16.58 -2.36 -1.95
C TYR A 107 -17.85 -3.22 -1.92
N HIS A 108 -18.51 -3.37 -0.76
CA HIS A 108 -19.80 -4.05 -0.65
C HIS A 108 -20.89 -3.33 -1.46
N LYS A 109 -20.87 -1.99 -1.48
CA LYS A 109 -21.81 -1.19 -2.27
C LYS A 109 -21.53 -1.32 -3.75
N LEU A 110 -20.26 -1.37 -4.15
CA LEU A 110 -19.86 -1.61 -5.53
C LEU A 110 -20.35 -2.98 -6.02
N LYS A 111 -20.17 -4.04 -5.22
CA LYS A 111 -20.70 -5.38 -5.52
C LYS A 111 -22.23 -5.40 -5.69
N ALA A 112 -22.92 -4.52 -5.00
CA ALA A 112 -24.38 -4.34 -5.13
C ALA A 112 -24.78 -3.42 -6.32
N GLY A 113 -23.83 -3.00 -7.17
CA GLY A 113 -24.07 -2.15 -8.33
C GLY A 113 -24.11 -0.64 -8.04
N ASN A 114 -23.77 -0.23 -6.82
CA ASN A 114 -23.76 1.19 -6.45
C ASN A 114 -22.36 1.80 -6.60
N GLU A 115 -21.97 2.14 -7.84
CA GLU A 115 -20.70 2.82 -8.15
C GLU A 115 -20.63 4.23 -7.56
N TRP A 116 -21.77 4.91 -7.49
CA TRP A 116 -21.86 6.26 -6.93
C TRP A 116 -21.30 6.35 -5.51
N ALA A 117 -21.56 5.34 -4.68
CA ALA A 117 -21.04 5.32 -3.32
C ALA A 117 -19.51 5.27 -3.25
N VAL A 118 -18.85 4.64 -4.23
CA VAL A 118 -17.39 4.60 -4.34
C VAL A 118 -16.85 5.97 -4.77
N SER A 119 -17.43 6.51 -5.85
CA SER A 119 -17.07 7.83 -6.39
C SER A 119 -17.20 8.93 -5.32
N GLU A 120 -18.34 8.96 -4.62
CA GLU A 120 -18.62 9.96 -3.58
C GLU A 120 -17.62 9.84 -2.41
N MET A 121 -17.32 8.63 -1.95
CA MET A 121 -16.35 8.38 -0.87
C MET A 121 -14.95 8.85 -1.28
N VAL A 122 -14.45 8.42 -2.44
CA VAL A 122 -13.08 8.78 -2.89
C VAL A 122 -12.96 10.28 -3.09
N ARG A 123 -13.96 10.91 -3.71
CA ARG A 123 -14.01 12.38 -3.92
C ARG A 123 -13.99 13.16 -2.61
N ALA A 124 -14.79 12.75 -1.63
CA ALA A 124 -14.85 13.40 -0.32
C ALA A 124 -13.48 13.35 0.38
N ILE A 125 -12.82 12.17 0.38
CA ILE A 125 -11.53 12.01 1.03
C ILE A 125 -10.40 12.68 0.23
N ARG A 126 -10.46 12.69 -1.11
CA ARG A 126 -9.52 13.48 -1.93
C ARG A 126 -9.58 14.97 -1.57
N PHE A 127 -10.76 15.49 -1.30
CA PHE A 127 -10.91 16.90 -0.89
C PHE A 127 -10.18 17.23 0.42
N GLN A 128 -10.09 16.26 1.34
CA GLN A 128 -9.32 16.39 2.59
C GLN A 128 -7.82 16.23 2.37
N CYS A 129 -7.42 15.28 1.51
CA CYS A 129 -6.01 14.98 1.21
C CYS A 129 -5.45 15.97 0.17
N ARG A 130 -5.23 17.22 0.55
CA ARG A 130 -4.56 18.21 -0.33
C ARG A 130 -3.06 18.00 -0.33
N GLU A 131 -2.39 18.44 -1.39
CA GLU A 131 -0.92 18.42 -1.41
C GLU A 131 -0.33 19.06 -0.14
N PRO A 132 0.69 18.42 0.47
CA PRO A 132 1.47 17.28 -0.04
C PRO A 132 0.95 15.88 0.37
N VAL A 133 -0.25 15.75 0.95
CA VAL A 133 -0.79 14.47 1.43
C VAL A 133 -1.27 13.59 0.27
N LEU A 134 -0.70 12.38 0.15
CA LEU A 134 -1.09 11.41 -0.87
C LEU A 134 -2.33 10.60 -0.45
N LEU A 135 -3.20 10.34 -1.41
CA LEU A 135 -4.35 9.44 -1.25
C LEU A 135 -4.10 8.12 -1.98
N LYS A 136 -4.06 7.01 -1.23
CA LYS A 136 -4.02 5.66 -1.78
C LYS A 136 -5.37 4.98 -1.54
N VAL A 137 -5.97 4.44 -2.58
CA VAL A 137 -7.31 3.85 -2.53
C VAL A 137 -7.24 2.34 -2.56
N ILE A 138 -7.70 1.69 -1.50
CA ILE A 138 -7.76 0.23 -1.34
C ILE A 138 -9.05 -0.28 -1.97
N LEU A 139 -8.90 -1.10 -3.01
CA LEU A 139 -10.03 -1.65 -3.76
C LEU A 139 -10.63 -2.90 -3.11
N GLU A 140 -9.87 -3.62 -2.29
CA GLU A 140 -10.20 -4.93 -1.69
C GLU A 140 -10.50 -5.98 -2.77
N THR A 141 -9.53 -6.19 -3.64
CA THR A 141 -9.68 -7.00 -4.86
C THR A 141 -10.13 -8.43 -4.61
N GLY A 142 -9.73 -9.03 -3.47
CA GLY A 142 -10.15 -10.39 -3.08
C GLY A 142 -11.64 -10.48 -2.76
N GLU A 143 -12.23 -9.42 -2.20
CA GLU A 143 -13.67 -9.35 -1.94
C GLU A 143 -14.46 -8.98 -3.18
N LEU A 144 -13.92 -8.16 -4.07
CA LEU A 144 -14.55 -7.90 -5.37
C LEU A 144 -14.64 -9.17 -6.21
N GLY A 145 -13.55 -9.96 -6.29
CA GLY A 145 -13.51 -11.31 -6.86
C GLY A 145 -13.81 -11.42 -8.36
N ASP A 146 -14.11 -10.31 -9.02
CA ASP A 146 -14.47 -10.24 -10.46
C ASP A 146 -13.59 -9.21 -11.19
N ALA A 147 -13.04 -9.59 -12.32
CA ALA A 147 -12.11 -8.77 -13.10
C ALA A 147 -12.73 -7.45 -13.58
N ALA A 148 -14.01 -7.45 -13.94
CA ALA A 148 -14.72 -6.24 -14.38
C ALA A 148 -14.96 -5.28 -13.19
N LEU A 149 -15.30 -5.81 -12.02
CA LEU A 149 -15.46 -5.00 -10.79
C LEU A 149 -14.12 -4.43 -10.34
N ILE A 150 -13.02 -5.19 -10.39
CA ILE A 150 -11.67 -4.70 -10.04
C ILE A 150 -11.28 -3.56 -10.99
N ARG A 151 -11.47 -3.75 -12.29
CA ARG A 151 -11.22 -2.71 -13.31
C ARG A 151 -12.03 -1.47 -13.02
N ARG A 152 -13.34 -1.62 -12.80
CA ARG A 152 -14.24 -0.50 -12.59
C ARG A 152 -13.92 0.26 -11.28
N ALA A 153 -13.59 -0.46 -10.20
CA ALA A 153 -13.12 0.15 -8.95
C ALA A 153 -11.85 0.98 -9.16
N ALA A 154 -10.89 0.46 -9.92
CA ALA A 154 -9.65 1.16 -10.25
C ALA A 154 -9.91 2.43 -11.07
N GLU A 155 -10.77 2.35 -12.09
CA GLU A 155 -11.17 3.50 -12.92
C GLU A 155 -11.79 4.59 -12.07
N ILE A 156 -12.81 4.26 -11.25
CA ILE A 156 -13.48 5.23 -10.37
C ILE A 156 -12.47 5.88 -9.41
N ALA A 157 -11.61 5.08 -8.77
CA ALA A 157 -10.63 5.61 -7.84
C ALA A 157 -9.69 6.61 -8.51
N ILE A 158 -9.23 6.33 -9.73
CA ILE A 158 -8.36 7.21 -10.51
C ILE A 158 -9.11 8.45 -10.99
N GLU A 159 -10.32 8.31 -11.50
CA GLU A 159 -11.19 9.41 -11.94
C GLU A 159 -11.42 10.41 -10.81
N GLU A 160 -11.65 9.91 -9.57
CA GLU A 160 -11.91 10.74 -8.39
C GLU A 160 -10.66 11.23 -7.66
N GLY A 161 -9.47 10.98 -8.21
CA GLY A 161 -8.26 11.66 -7.79
C GLY A 161 -7.29 10.87 -6.93
N ALA A 162 -7.37 9.55 -6.88
CA ALA A 162 -6.36 8.73 -6.22
C ALA A 162 -4.95 8.98 -6.78
N ASP A 163 -3.96 9.07 -5.88
CA ASP A 163 -2.53 9.12 -6.24
C ASP A 163 -1.96 7.71 -6.39
N PHE A 164 -2.54 6.74 -5.66
CA PHE A 164 -2.25 5.31 -5.77
C PHE A 164 -3.54 4.51 -5.71
N ILE A 165 -3.55 3.36 -6.40
CA ILE A 165 -4.55 2.31 -6.15
C ILE A 165 -3.85 1.12 -5.49
N LYS A 166 -4.47 0.56 -4.45
CA LYS A 166 -3.94 -0.53 -3.62
C LYS A 166 -4.87 -1.73 -3.69
N THR A 167 -4.30 -2.93 -3.74
CA THR A 167 -5.10 -4.15 -3.89
C THR A 167 -5.98 -4.43 -2.68
N SER A 168 -5.42 -4.45 -1.46
CA SER A 168 -6.07 -5.11 -0.33
C SER A 168 -5.72 -4.49 1.02
N THR A 169 -6.57 -4.74 2.00
CA THR A 169 -6.33 -4.38 3.41
C THR A 169 -5.31 -5.30 4.10
N GLY A 170 -5.21 -6.55 3.68
CA GLY A 170 -4.49 -7.60 4.40
C GLY A 170 -5.34 -8.29 5.49
N LYS A 171 -6.63 -7.96 5.61
CA LYS A 171 -7.55 -8.46 6.65
C LYS A 171 -8.61 -9.44 6.12
N VAL A 172 -8.55 -9.77 4.83
CA VAL A 172 -9.46 -10.72 4.17
C VAL A 172 -8.73 -11.98 3.73
N ALA A 173 -9.48 -13.02 3.35
CA ALA A 173 -8.90 -14.32 3.01
C ALA A 173 -8.03 -14.28 1.74
N VAL A 174 -8.43 -13.52 0.72
CA VAL A 174 -7.69 -13.34 -0.53
C VAL A 174 -7.23 -11.90 -0.61
N ASN A 175 -5.91 -11.70 -0.74
CA ASN A 175 -5.30 -10.39 -0.81
C ASN A 175 -4.73 -10.10 -2.20
N ALA A 176 -3.50 -9.59 -2.31
CA ALA A 176 -2.87 -9.32 -3.59
C ALA A 176 -2.71 -10.60 -4.42
N THR A 177 -3.11 -10.53 -5.70
CA THR A 177 -2.85 -11.55 -6.71
C THR A 177 -2.21 -10.91 -7.94
N LEU A 178 -1.44 -11.67 -8.71
CA LEU A 178 -0.85 -11.18 -9.95
C LEU A 178 -1.92 -10.84 -10.99
N GLU A 179 -3.05 -11.55 -10.99
CA GLU A 179 -4.18 -11.26 -11.85
C GLU A 179 -4.81 -9.89 -11.54
N ALA A 180 -5.11 -9.62 -10.28
CA ALA A 180 -5.62 -8.31 -9.87
C ALA A 180 -4.60 -7.19 -10.16
N ALA A 181 -3.30 -7.45 -9.94
CA ALA A 181 -2.22 -6.52 -10.23
C ALA A 181 -2.15 -6.19 -11.73
N ASP A 182 -2.26 -7.17 -12.63
CA ASP A 182 -2.25 -6.96 -14.07
C ASP A 182 -3.43 -6.08 -14.54
N ILE A 183 -4.63 -6.35 -14.00
CA ILE A 183 -5.82 -5.55 -14.29
C ILE A 183 -5.60 -4.09 -13.85
N MET A 184 -5.13 -3.88 -12.62
CA MET A 184 -4.94 -2.55 -12.04
C MET A 184 -3.84 -1.76 -12.77
N LEU A 185 -2.69 -2.41 -13.06
CA LEU A 185 -1.61 -1.80 -13.86
C LEU A 185 -2.07 -1.47 -15.27
N GLY A 186 -2.92 -2.31 -15.89
CA GLY A 186 -3.53 -2.03 -17.17
C GLY A 186 -4.41 -0.79 -17.18
N VAL A 187 -5.16 -0.54 -16.09
CA VAL A 187 -5.95 0.70 -15.90
C VAL A 187 -5.03 1.90 -15.75
N ILE A 188 -3.98 1.79 -14.90
CA ILE A 188 -3.00 2.87 -14.70
C ILE A 188 -2.33 3.25 -16.02
N ARG A 189 -1.90 2.25 -16.82
CA ARG A 189 -1.24 2.51 -18.11
C ARG A 189 -2.12 3.28 -19.10
N ASN A 190 -3.43 3.10 -19.01
CA ASN A 190 -4.39 3.71 -19.93
C ASN A 190 -4.90 5.08 -19.45
N THR A 191 -4.48 5.56 -18.28
CA THR A 191 -4.81 6.90 -17.78
C THR A 191 -3.74 7.92 -18.18
N GLU A 192 -4.16 9.17 -18.40
CA GLU A 192 -3.23 10.31 -18.59
C GLU A 192 -2.65 10.82 -17.25
N ARG A 193 -3.22 10.41 -16.13
CA ARG A 193 -2.75 10.82 -14.79
C ARG A 193 -1.57 9.96 -14.34
N ARG A 194 -0.66 10.58 -13.59
CA ARG A 194 0.40 9.84 -12.89
C ARG A 194 -0.20 9.19 -11.63
N VAL A 195 -0.43 7.90 -11.68
CA VAL A 195 -1.00 7.09 -10.59
C VAL A 195 -0.05 5.96 -10.26
N GLY A 196 0.14 5.68 -8.97
CA GLY A 196 0.95 4.57 -8.49
C GLY A 196 0.13 3.32 -8.20
N PHE A 197 0.85 2.20 -8.02
CA PHE A 197 0.30 0.90 -7.69
C PHE A 197 0.90 0.38 -6.37
N LYS A 198 0.05 -0.20 -5.50
CA LYS A 198 0.49 -0.80 -4.23
C LYS A 198 -0.13 -2.18 -4.04
N PRO A 199 0.54 -3.29 -4.41
CA PRO A 199 0.12 -4.61 -3.97
C PRO A 199 0.32 -4.74 -2.45
N ALA A 200 -0.65 -5.34 -1.75
CA ALA A 200 -0.63 -5.47 -0.30
C ALA A 200 -1.31 -6.76 0.17
N GLY A 201 -0.71 -7.38 1.21
CA GLY A 201 -1.18 -8.64 1.79
C GLY A 201 -0.70 -9.88 1.02
N GLY A 202 -0.14 -10.83 1.75
CA GLY A 202 0.34 -12.10 1.19
C GLY A 202 1.74 -12.06 0.55
N ILE A 203 2.39 -10.91 0.49
CA ILE A 203 3.74 -10.77 -0.07
C ILE A 203 4.74 -10.87 1.08
N SER A 204 5.40 -12.02 1.20
CA SER A 204 6.24 -12.32 2.36
C SER A 204 7.71 -12.56 2.03
N SER A 205 8.04 -12.78 0.76
CA SER A 205 9.41 -13.05 0.31
C SER A 205 9.84 -12.12 -0.82
N VAL A 206 11.14 -11.97 -0.99
CA VAL A 206 11.74 -11.24 -2.12
C VAL A 206 11.41 -11.95 -3.45
N ALA A 207 11.21 -13.26 -3.42
CA ALA A 207 10.75 -14.00 -4.60
C ALA A 207 9.33 -13.59 -5.01
N ASP A 208 8.41 -13.44 -4.04
CA ASP A 208 7.06 -12.92 -4.32
C ASP A 208 7.14 -11.48 -4.84
N ALA A 209 7.91 -10.63 -4.16
CA ALA A 209 8.08 -9.22 -4.56
C ALA A 209 8.57 -9.09 -6.01
N ARG A 210 9.52 -9.96 -6.42
CA ARG A 210 10.04 -10.00 -7.78
C ARG A 210 8.97 -10.24 -8.84
N LEU A 211 7.96 -11.07 -8.55
CA LEU A 211 6.87 -11.32 -9.50
C LEU A 211 6.08 -10.04 -9.79
N TYR A 212 5.75 -9.27 -8.75
CA TYR A 212 5.05 -7.98 -8.90
C TYR A 212 5.90 -6.92 -9.58
N LEU A 213 7.21 -6.85 -9.26
CA LEU A 213 8.13 -5.92 -9.94
C LEU A 213 8.24 -6.22 -11.42
N SER A 214 8.44 -7.51 -11.77
CA SER A 214 8.54 -7.95 -13.17
C SER A 214 7.24 -7.69 -13.94
N LEU A 215 6.08 -7.90 -13.30
CA LEU A 215 4.79 -7.59 -13.91
C LEU A 215 4.65 -6.08 -14.15
N ALA A 216 5.00 -5.25 -13.16
CA ALA A 216 4.92 -3.80 -13.29
C ALA A 216 5.85 -3.28 -14.40
N GLU A 217 7.09 -3.77 -14.50
CA GLU A 217 8.00 -3.40 -15.60
C GLU A 217 7.50 -3.87 -16.96
N THR A 218 6.88 -5.06 -17.04
CA THR A 218 6.29 -5.57 -18.28
C THR A 218 5.14 -4.71 -18.77
N VAL A 219 4.26 -4.29 -17.87
CA VAL A 219 3.05 -3.53 -18.24
C VAL A 219 3.36 -2.06 -18.45
N MET A 220 4.18 -1.45 -17.56
CA MET A 220 4.39 0.00 -17.50
C MET A 220 5.67 0.45 -18.19
N GLY A 221 6.60 -0.45 -18.46
CA GLY A 221 7.91 -0.17 -19.04
C GLY A 221 9.02 -0.02 -18.02
N GLU A 222 10.26 -0.11 -18.51
CA GLU A 222 11.47 0.01 -17.70
C GLU A 222 11.57 1.40 -17.05
N GLY A 223 11.98 1.42 -15.78
CA GLY A 223 12.17 2.66 -15.01
C GLY A 223 10.88 3.24 -14.40
N TRP A 224 9.72 2.62 -14.63
CA TRP A 224 8.47 3.08 -14.00
C TRP A 224 8.41 2.79 -12.50
N VAL A 225 9.05 1.72 -12.05
CA VAL A 225 9.05 1.28 -10.65
C VAL A 225 9.92 2.20 -9.79
N LEU A 226 9.28 3.14 -9.11
CA LEU A 226 9.90 4.13 -8.21
C LEU A 226 9.04 4.26 -6.94
N PRO A 227 9.56 4.76 -5.80
CA PRO A 227 8.75 5.00 -4.60
C PRO A 227 7.52 5.92 -4.81
N SER A 228 7.54 6.74 -5.86
CA SER A 228 6.43 7.62 -6.25
C SER A 228 5.38 6.97 -7.16
N THR A 229 5.62 5.74 -7.63
CA THR A 229 4.72 5.02 -8.55
C THR A 229 4.47 3.58 -8.14
N PHE A 230 5.30 3.01 -7.27
CA PHE A 230 5.15 1.64 -6.80
C PHE A 230 5.50 1.51 -5.31
N ARG A 231 4.67 0.80 -4.56
CA ARG A 231 4.93 0.45 -3.15
C ARG A 231 4.54 -0.99 -2.87
N PHE A 232 5.16 -1.60 -1.88
CA PHE A 232 4.70 -2.85 -1.27
C PHE A 232 4.06 -2.57 0.08
N GLY A 233 2.84 -3.05 0.32
CA GLY A 233 2.23 -3.06 1.64
C GLY A 233 2.47 -4.40 2.34
N ALA A 234 3.49 -4.48 3.20
CA ALA A 234 3.85 -5.74 3.84
C ALA A 234 4.48 -5.56 5.23
N SER A 235 4.38 -6.60 6.06
CA SER A 235 5.02 -6.70 7.38
C SER A 235 6.21 -7.68 7.39
N SER A 236 5.99 -8.90 6.89
CA SER A 236 6.97 -10.00 6.92
C SER A 236 8.06 -9.89 5.87
N LEU A 237 7.77 -9.25 4.73
CA LEU A 237 8.72 -9.07 3.63
C LEU A 237 10.04 -8.40 4.08
N MET A 238 9.99 -7.50 5.07
CA MET A 238 11.19 -6.83 5.62
C MET A 238 12.21 -7.82 6.16
N THR A 239 11.77 -8.89 6.82
CA THR A 239 12.68 -9.92 7.37
C THR A 239 13.40 -10.66 6.26
N ASP A 240 12.69 -11.02 5.19
CA ASP A 240 13.29 -11.72 4.05
C ASP A 240 14.26 -10.80 3.27
N ILE A 241 13.90 -9.54 3.09
CA ILE A 241 14.78 -8.51 2.49
C ILE A 241 16.09 -8.44 3.26
N LEU A 242 16.07 -8.29 4.58
CA LEU A 242 17.28 -8.19 5.40
C LEU A 242 18.10 -9.46 5.36
N ASN A 243 17.47 -10.63 5.42
CA ASN A 243 18.21 -11.91 5.30
C ASN A 243 18.98 -12.00 3.98
N ILE A 244 18.37 -11.65 2.86
CA ILE A 244 19.02 -11.70 1.55
C ILE A 244 20.14 -10.65 1.45
N LEU A 245 19.93 -9.45 1.96
CA LEU A 245 20.97 -8.41 1.96
C LEU A 245 22.15 -8.76 2.87
N ASP A 246 21.91 -9.48 3.98
CA ASP A 246 22.95 -10.05 4.86
C ASP A 246 23.66 -11.28 4.25
N GLY A 247 23.29 -11.73 3.06
CA GLY A 247 23.81 -12.95 2.44
C GLY A 247 23.30 -14.27 3.04
N ARG A 248 22.19 -14.21 3.82
CA ARG A 248 21.52 -15.38 4.39
C ARG A 248 20.51 -15.96 3.40
N GLN A 249 20.01 -17.16 3.70
CA GLN A 249 18.94 -17.78 2.90
C GLN A 249 17.61 -17.05 3.10
N SER A 250 16.79 -16.99 2.04
CA SER A 250 15.42 -16.50 2.10
C SER A 250 14.56 -17.34 3.04
N THR A 251 13.68 -16.67 3.79
CA THR A 251 12.69 -17.33 4.65
C THR A 251 11.70 -18.19 3.86
N ALA A 252 11.44 -17.88 2.59
CA ALA A 252 10.60 -18.68 1.71
C ALA A 252 11.17 -20.08 1.40
N MET A 253 12.49 -20.26 1.51
CA MET A 253 13.16 -21.55 1.24
C MET A 253 13.21 -22.47 2.47
N SER A 254 12.86 -21.98 3.65
CA SER A 254 12.86 -22.77 4.90
C SER A 254 11.53 -23.48 5.20
N GLY A 255 10.49 -23.29 4.40
CA GLY A 255 9.14 -23.86 4.54
C GLY A 255 8.82 -25.02 3.61
N GLY A 256 9.80 -25.59 2.93
CA GLY A 256 9.59 -26.72 2.04
C GLY A 256 10.06 -28.02 2.69
N TYR A 257 9.15 -28.70 3.36
CA TYR A 257 8.97 -30.16 3.43
C TYR A 257 7.73 -30.48 4.26
#